data_3c267232abec056903c1c6fecc81b38b
#
_entry.id   3c267232abec056903c1c6fecc81b38b
#
_cell.length_a   1.000
_cell.length_b   1.000
_cell.length_c   1.000
_cell.angle_alpha   90.00
_cell.angle_beta   90.00
_cell.angle_gamma   90.00
#
_symmetry.space_group_name_H-M   'P 1'
#
loop_
_entity.id
_entity.type
_entity.pdbx_description
1 polymer ?
#
loop_
_entity_poly.entity_id
_entity_poly.type
_entity_poly.pdbx_seq_one_letter_code
_entity_poly.pdbx_strand_id
1 'polypeptide(L)'
;MSVLRFLMLLSLIVWIGGIIFLSFVEAPTAFSVAPTRHMAGTLVGHSLSILHWMGLFSGVVYLGSSMLLSSLTTDSAQPFAVRHVLVLAMLLLTVVSQFGISPKMATLRASFGDIDSVPTDNPERVRFDALHRWSVRLEVAVLALGLATVFCTARSLP
;
A
#
# COMPACT_ATOMS: atom_id res chain seq x y z
N MET A 1 24.92 5.45 12.43
CA MET A 1 23.93 6.52 12.18
C MET A 1 23.51 6.58 10.71
N SER A 2 24.43 6.70 9.74
CA SER A 2 24.09 6.78 8.31
C SER A 2 23.30 5.57 7.77
N VAL A 3 23.61 4.35 8.21
CA VAL A 3 22.89 3.14 7.79
C VAL A 3 21.42 3.15 8.22
N LEU A 4 21.11 3.56 9.43
CA LEU A 4 19.71 3.63 9.91
C LEU A 4 18.91 4.68 9.13
N ARG A 5 19.49 5.84 8.85
CA ARG A 5 18.87 6.86 7.99
C ARG A 5 18.64 6.34 6.56
N PHE A 6 19.61 5.65 6.01
CA PHE A 6 19.50 5.01 4.70
C PHE A 6 18.34 3.99 4.68
N LEU A 7 18.25 3.10 5.69
CA LEU A 7 17.15 2.12 5.79
C LEU A 7 15.77 2.79 5.90
N MET A 8 15.66 3.88 6.67
CA MET A 8 14.42 4.66 6.74
C MET A 8 14.01 5.24 5.38
N LEU A 9 14.94 5.87 4.68
CA LEU A 9 14.68 6.43 3.34
C LEU A 9 14.36 5.35 2.32
N LEU A 10 15.14 4.27 2.30
CA LEU A 10 14.92 3.14 1.40
C LEU A 10 13.54 2.51 1.60
N SER A 11 13.12 2.33 2.85
CA SER A 11 11.78 1.81 3.18
C SER A 11 10.66 2.67 2.61
N LEU A 12 10.77 4.00 2.73
CA LEU A 12 9.78 4.92 2.18
C LEU A 12 9.81 4.94 0.64
N ILE A 13 11.00 4.91 0.04
CA ILE A 13 11.16 4.87 -1.42
C ILE A 13 10.50 3.60 -2.00
N VAL A 14 10.76 2.45 -1.40
CA VAL A 14 10.19 1.17 -1.85
C VAL A 14 8.68 1.17 -1.73
N TRP A 15 8.14 1.57 -0.59
CA TRP A 15 6.71 1.52 -0.35
C TRP A 15 5.94 2.54 -1.19
N ILE A 16 6.31 3.82 -1.08
CA ILE A 16 5.61 4.92 -1.76
C ILE A 16 5.85 4.86 -3.27
N GLY A 17 7.09 4.59 -3.69
CA GLY A 17 7.44 4.41 -5.09
C GLY A 17 6.69 3.26 -5.73
N GLY A 18 6.52 2.14 -5.01
CA GLY A 18 5.70 1.02 -5.44
C GLY A 18 4.23 1.38 -5.64
N ILE A 19 3.62 2.13 -4.71
CA ILE A 19 2.22 2.61 -4.83
C ILE A 19 2.07 3.54 -6.04
N ILE A 20 3.00 4.48 -6.22
CA ILE A 20 3.00 5.40 -7.37
C ILE A 20 3.13 4.60 -8.68
N PHE A 21 4.07 3.68 -8.76
CA PHE A 21 4.27 2.86 -9.96
C PHE A 21 3.04 2.03 -10.28
N LEU A 22 2.49 1.31 -9.29
CA LEU A 22 1.27 0.52 -9.49
C LEU A 22 0.10 1.37 -9.97
N SER A 23 -0.12 2.53 -9.35
CA SER A 23 -1.31 3.36 -9.62
C SER A 23 -1.25 4.11 -10.94
N PHE A 24 -0.06 4.62 -11.31
CA PHE A 24 0.08 5.53 -12.47
C PHE A 24 0.74 4.88 -13.68
N VAL A 25 1.40 3.74 -13.53
CA VAL A 25 2.07 3.05 -14.64
C VAL A 25 1.48 1.67 -14.85
N GLU A 26 1.56 0.78 -13.85
CA GLU A 26 1.19 -0.62 -14.04
C GLU A 26 -0.30 -0.81 -14.30
N ALA A 27 -1.17 -0.25 -13.46
CA ALA A 27 -2.61 -0.44 -13.61
C ALA A 27 -3.13 0.13 -14.95
N PRO A 28 -2.86 1.39 -15.34
CA PRO A 28 -3.26 1.89 -16.66
C PRO A 28 -2.71 1.05 -17.82
N THR A 29 -1.45 0.63 -17.74
CA THR A 29 -0.82 -0.20 -18.77
C THR A 29 -1.49 -1.57 -18.87
N ALA A 30 -1.72 -2.25 -17.75
CA ALA A 30 -2.40 -3.54 -17.72
C ALA A 30 -3.79 -3.47 -18.37
N PHE A 31 -4.58 -2.43 -18.05
CA PHE A 31 -5.91 -2.24 -18.64
C PHE A 31 -5.91 -1.79 -20.09
N SER A 32 -4.80 -1.27 -20.61
CA SER A 32 -4.66 -0.89 -22.03
C SER A 32 -4.17 -2.03 -22.92
N VAL A 33 -3.39 -2.98 -22.36
CA VAL A 33 -2.69 -4.02 -23.14
C VAL A 33 -3.31 -5.41 -22.97
N ALA A 34 -3.91 -5.70 -21.82
CA ALA A 34 -4.48 -7.03 -21.57
C ALA A 34 -5.70 -7.31 -22.48
N PRO A 35 -5.84 -8.55 -22.96
CA PRO A 35 -6.96 -8.95 -23.83
C PRO A 35 -8.35 -8.75 -23.21
N THR A 36 -8.46 -8.86 -21.89
CA THR A 36 -9.73 -8.69 -21.15
C THR A 36 -9.51 -7.90 -19.86
N ARG A 37 -10.55 -7.19 -19.41
CA ARG A 37 -10.53 -6.51 -18.11
C ARG A 37 -10.34 -7.48 -16.93
N HIS A 38 -10.82 -8.71 -17.09
CA HIS A 38 -10.62 -9.77 -16.10
C HIS A 38 -9.11 -10.07 -15.92
N MET A 39 -8.39 -10.24 -17.03
CA MET A 39 -6.94 -10.50 -17.02
C MET A 39 -6.16 -9.31 -16.44
N ALA A 40 -6.45 -8.08 -16.90
CA ALA A 40 -5.85 -6.86 -16.37
C ALA A 40 -6.03 -6.75 -14.85
N GLY A 41 -7.28 -6.90 -14.40
CA GLY A 41 -7.60 -6.81 -12.97
C GLY A 41 -6.98 -7.93 -12.13
N THR A 42 -6.78 -9.12 -12.70
CA THR A 42 -6.07 -10.22 -12.03
C THR A 42 -4.60 -9.89 -11.85
N LEU A 43 -3.94 -9.39 -12.91
CA LEU A 43 -2.55 -8.96 -12.86
C LEU A 43 -2.35 -7.88 -11.80
N VAL A 44 -3.10 -6.78 -11.91
CA VAL A 44 -3.01 -5.66 -10.94
C VAL A 44 -3.32 -6.11 -9.51
N GLY A 45 -4.27 -7.04 -9.33
CA GLY A 45 -4.59 -7.59 -8.01
C GLY A 45 -3.45 -8.40 -7.39
N HIS A 46 -2.72 -9.17 -8.20
CA HIS A 46 -1.51 -9.89 -7.74
C HIS A 46 -0.38 -8.92 -7.39
N SER A 47 -0.10 -7.95 -8.26
CA SER A 47 0.92 -6.93 -8.01
C SER A 47 0.61 -6.12 -6.74
N LEU A 48 -0.66 -5.74 -6.54
CA LEU A 48 -1.09 -5.05 -5.32
C LEU A 48 -0.85 -5.91 -4.06
N SER A 49 -1.14 -7.21 -4.11
CA SER A 49 -0.87 -8.10 -2.98
C SER A 49 0.62 -8.19 -2.65
N ILE A 50 1.48 -8.27 -3.66
CA ILE A 50 2.95 -8.23 -3.46
C ILE A 50 3.37 -6.89 -2.88
N LEU A 51 2.84 -5.78 -3.40
CA LEU A 51 3.13 -4.44 -2.91
C LEU A 51 2.71 -4.26 -1.44
N HIS A 52 1.57 -4.82 -1.03
CA HIS A 52 1.14 -4.82 0.37
C HIS A 52 2.19 -5.51 1.27
N TRP A 53 2.69 -6.68 0.89
CA TRP A 53 3.74 -7.36 1.65
C TRP A 53 5.04 -6.55 1.70
N MET A 54 5.45 -5.96 0.58
CA MET A 54 6.61 -5.05 0.53
C MET A 54 6.40 -3.85 1.46
N GLY A 55 5.20 -3.27 1.47
CA GLY A 55 4.83 -2.16 2.34
C GLY A 55 4.87 -2.52 3.83
N LEU A 56 4.29 -3.67 4.20
CA LEU A 56 4.32 -4.17 5.58
C LEU A 56 5.77 -4.36 6.07
N PHE A 57 6.61 -5.00 5.26
CA PHE A 57 8.03 -5.16 5.57
C PHE A 57 8.75 -3.81 5.69
N SER A 58 8.54 -2.91 4.73
CA SER A 58 9.12 -1.57 4.73
C SER A 58 8.71 -0.76 5.96
N GLY A 59 7.45 -0.82 6.37
CA GLY A 59 6.95 -0.14 7.55
C GLY A 59 7.62 -0.62 8.83
N VAL A 60 7.80 -1.94 8.98
CA VAL A 60 8.53 -2.52 10.13
C VAL A 60 9.99 -2.07 10.15
N VAL A 61 10.67 -2.11 8.99
CA VAL A 61 12.07 -1.67 8.87
C VAL A 61 12.21 -0.18 9.18
N TYR A 62 11.27 0.64 8.70
CA TYR A 62 11.25 2.08 9.00
C TYR A 62 11.11 2.34 10.50
N LEU A 63 10.11 1.73 11.15
CA LEU A 63 9.87 1.92 12.58
C LEU A 63 11.05 1.46 13.42
N GLY A 64 11.59 0.26 13.17
CA GLY A 64 12.74 -0.28 13.87
C GLY A 64 13.97 0.62 13.73
N SER A 65 14.28 1.06 12.49
CA SER A 65 15.41 1.96 12.22
C SER A 65 15.23 3.34 12.88
N SER A 66 14.01 3.88 12.83
CA SER A 66 13.71 5.20 13.41
C SER A 66 13.77 5.18 14.94
N MET A 67 13.24 4.13 15.59
CA MET A 67 13.30 3.97 17.04
C MET A 67 14.74 3.76 17.52
N LEU A 68 15.51 2.91 16.83
CA LEU A 68 16.90 2.68 17.14
C LEU A 68 17.74 3.96 16.96
N LEU A 69 17.50 4.70 15.89
CA LEU A 69 18.19 5.99 15.68
C LEU A 69 17.87 6.97 16.82
N SER A 70 16.60 7.06 17.21
CA SER A 70 16.17 7.95 18.32
C SER A 70 16.85 7.58 19.64
N SER A 71 16.93 6.30 19.99
CA SER A 71 17.57 5.83 21.22
C SER A 71 19.08 6.09 21.26
N LEU A 72 19.74 6.12 20.08
CA LEU A 72 21.19 6.38 19.97
C LEU A 72 21.55 7.88 19.94
N THR A 73 20.57 8.76 19.65
CA THR A 73 20.82 10.21 19.49
C THR A 73 20.29 11.06 20.63
N THR A 74 19.26 10.61 21.31
CA THR A 74 18.52 11.44 22.28
C THR A 74 18.24 10.59 23.50
N ASP A 75 19.05 10.31 24.42
CA ASP A 75 18.87 9.50 25.66
C ASP A 75 17.42 8.99 25.99
N SER A 76 16.44 9.31 25.15
CA SER A 76 15.05 8.83 25.22
C SER A 76 14.51 8.55 23.83
N ALA A 77 14.06 7.32 23.58
CA ALA A 77 13.26 6.99 22.40
C ALA A 77 11.98 7.85 22.40
N GLN A 78 11.68 8.50 21.29
CA GLN A 78 10.40 9.23 21.09
C GLN A 78 9.42 8.35 20.31
N PRO A 79 8.76 7.37 20.97
CA PRO A 79 7.90 6.40 20.27
C PRO A 79 6.66 7.04 19.63
N PHE A 80 6.23 8.20 20.15
CA PHE A 80 5.06 8.93 19.67
C PHE A 80 5.38 10.10 18.73
N ALA A 81 6.56 10.11 18.10
CA ALA A 81 6.81 11.09 17.05
C ALA A 81 5.75 10.94 15.92
N VAL A 82 5.27 12.06 15.37
CA VAL A 82 4.20 12.08 14.33
C VAL A 82 4.49 11.10 13.19
N ARG A 83 5.74 10.99 12.76
CA ARG A 83 6.16 10.04 11.71
C ARG A 83 5.87 8.57 12.06
N HIS A 84 5.97 8.17 13.33
CA HIS A 84 5.67 6.80 13.78
C HIS A 84 4.16 6.52 13.74
N VAL A 85 3.35 7.48 14.18
CA VAL A 85 1.88 7.40 14.12
C VAL A 85 1.40 7.28 12.67
N LEU A 86 1.98 8.06 11.75
CA LEU A 86 1.67 7.99 10.33
C LEU A 86 2.00 6.61 9.75
N VAL A 87 3.19 6.06 10.03
CA VAL A 87 3.59 4.74 9.54
C VAL A 87 2.72 3.63 10.15
N LEU A 88 2.37 3.73 11.43
CA LEU A 88 1.44 2.78 12.06
C LEU A 88 0.05 2.83 11.40
N ALA A 89 -0.45 4.01 11.09
CA ALA A 89 -1.70 4.16 10.34
C ALA A 89 -1.61 3.53 8.94
N MET A 90 -0.52 3.75 8.21
CA MET A 90 -0.26 3.12 6.91
C MET A 90 -0.26 1.59 7.03
N LEU A 91 0.45 1.03 8.03
CA LEU A 91 0.49 -0.41 8.28
C LEU A 91 -0.91 -0.97 8.56
N LEU A 92 -1.69 -0.31 9.40
CA LEU A 92 -3.06 -0.71 9.71
C LEU A 92 -3.95 -0.74 8.45
N LEU A 93 -3.94 0.32 7.65
CA LEU A 93 -4.72 0.39 6.42
C LEU A 93 -4.29 -0.70 5.42
N THR A 94 -2.99 -0.95 5.30
CA THR A 94 -2.45 -2.01 4.43
C THR A 94 -2.85 -3.41 4.93
N VAL A 95 -2.84 -3.67 6.23
CA VAL A 95 -3.33 -4.94 6.82
C VAL A 95 -4.83 -5.12 6.52
N VAL A 96 -5.64 -4.08 6.69
CA VAL A 96 -7.07 -4.11 6.36
C VAL A 96 -7.28 -4.41 4.87
N SER A 97 -6.52 -3.77 3.98
CA SER A 97 -6.59 -4.03 2.54
C SER A 97 -6.16 -5.46 2.20
N GLN A 98 -5.00 -5.91 2.70
CA GLN A 98 -4.41 -7.20 2.36
C GLN A 98 -5.25 -8.39 2.86
N PHE A 99 -5.74 -8.34 4.09
CA PHE A 99 -6.43 -9.48 4.71
C PHE A 99 -7.95 -9.34 4.70
N GLY A 100 -8.47 -8.13 4.60
CA GLY A 100 -9.92 -7.86 4.64
C GLY A 100 -10.56 -7.72 3.25
N ILE A 101 -9.91 -7.02 2.32
CA ILE A 101 -10.49 -6.67 1.02
C ILE A 101 -9.96 -7.56 -0.10
N SER A 102 -8.64 -7.66 -0.26
CA SER A 102 -8.00 -8.36 -1.38
C SER A 102 -8.46 -9.81 -1.55
N PRO A 103 -8.56 -10.66 -0.50
CA PRO A 103 -9.01 -12.04 -0.66
C PRO A 103 -10.48 -12.13 -1.09
N LYS A 104 -11.35 -11.25 -0.57
CA LYS A 104 -12.76 -11.21 -0.97
C LYS A 104 -12.93 -10.80 -2.44
N MET A 105 -12.15 -9.84 -2.90
CA MET A 105 -12.14 -9.45 -4.31
C MET A 105 -11.61 -10.57 -5.20
N ALA A 106 -10.55 -11.28 -4.79
CA ALA A 106 -10.00 -12.40 -5.53
C ALA A 106 -11.04 -13.54 -5.68
N THR A 107 -11.75 -13.88 -4.59
CA THR A 107 -12.82 -14.91 -4.63
C THR A 107 -13.95 -14.50 -5.56
N LEU A 108 -14.47 -13.28 -5.48
CA LEU A 108 -15.52 -12.79 -6.36
C LEU A 108 -15.06 -12.75 -7.82
N ARG A 109 -13.82 -12.33 -8.09
CA ARG A 109 -13.27 -12.34 -9.44
C ARG A 109 -13.19 -13.75 -10.02
N ALA A 110 -12.79 -14.73 -9.21
CA ALA A 110 -12.71 -16.12 -9.64
C ALA A 110 -14.09 -16.71 -9.95
N SER A 111 -15.17 -16.27 -9.26
CA SER A 111 -16.53 -16.76 -9.53
C SER A 111 -17.13 -16.21 -10.83
N PHE A 112 -16.67 -15.07 -11.32
CA PHE A 112 -17.25 -14.46 -12.52
C PHE A 112 -16.79 -15.10 -13.84
N GLY A 113 -15.61 -15.73 -13.88
CA GLY A 113 -14.96 -16.14 -15.13
C GLY A 113 -14.53 -14.96 -15.98
N ASP A 114 -15.50 -14.20 -16.53
CA ASP A 114 -15.27 -12.91 -17.20
C ASP A 114 -16.21 -11.86 -16.61
N ILE A 115 -15.62 -10.83 -15.99
CA ILE A 115 -16.37 -9.77 -15.31
C ILE A 115 -17.22 -8.93 -16.30
N ASP A 116 -16.80 -8.84 -17.55
CA ASP A 116 -17.53 -8.05 -18.57
C ASP A 116 -18.81 -8.77 -19.03
N SER A 117 -18.91 -10.09 -18.84
CA SER A 117 -20.11 -10.87 -19.12
C SER A 117 -21.18 -10.78 -18.02
N VAL A 118 -20.82 -10.32 -16.81
CA VAL A 118 -21.72 -10.24 -15.67
C VAL A 118 -22.50 -8.93 -15.69
N PRO A 119 -23.85 -8.94 -15.62
CA PRO A 119 -24.66 -7.73 -15.55
C PRO A 119 -24.28 -6.82 -14.38
N THR A 120 -24.37 -5.51 -14.58
CA THR A 120 -23.96 -4.51 -13.56
C THR A 120 -24.87 -4.48 -12.33
N ASP A 121 -26.09 -4.99 -12.45
CA ASP A 121 -27.07 -5.14 -11.36
C ASP A 121 -26.92 -6.47 -10.58
N ASN A 122 -26.05 -7.36 -11.04
CA ASN A 122 -25.75 -8.60 -10.32
C ASN A 122 -25.21 -8.28 -8.90
N PRO A 123 -25.78 -8.87 -7.83
CA PRO A 123 -25.39 -8.57 -6.46
C PRO A 123 -23.90 -8.81 -6.15
N GLU A 124 -23.30 -9.84 -6.75
CA GLU A 124 -21.88 -10.14 -6.56
C GLU A 124 -20.98 -9.10 -7.25
N ARG A 125 -21.41 -8.62 -8.44
CA ARG A 125 -20.71 -7.53 -9.14
C ARG A 125 -20.80 -6.22 -8.37
N VAL A 126 -21.97 -5.85 -7.87
CA VAL A 126 -22.14 -4.67 -7.00
C VAL A 126 -21.23 -4.74 -5.77
N ARG A 127 -21.14 -5.92 -5.16
CA ARG A 127 -20.26 -6.16 -4.02
C ARG A 127 -18.78 -6.05 -4.39
N PHE A 128 -18.37 -6.60 -5.53
CA PHE A 128 -17.01 -6.47 -6.04
C PHE A 128 -16.64 -5.01 -6.29
N ASP A 129 -17.51 -4.25 -6.95
CA ASP A 129 -17.29 -2.83 -7.23
C ASP A 129 -17.20 -1.98 -5.95
N ALA A 130 -17.98 -2.32 -4.93
CA ALA A 130 -17.88 -1.68 -3.61
C ALA A 130 -16.52 -1.95 -2.93
N LEU A 131 -16.07 -3.22 -2.94
CA LEU A 131 -14.75 -3.60 -2.40
C LEU A 131 -13.61 -2.93 -3.19
N HIS A 132 -13.73 -2.84 -4.51
CA HIS A 132 -12.74 -2.16 -5.35
C HIS A 132 -12.64 -0.67 -5.00
N ARG A 133 -13.77 0.02 -4.86
CA ARG A 133 -13.76 1.43 -4.40
C ARG A 133 -13.10 1.61 -3.04
N TRP A 134 -13.32 0.69 -2.11
CA TRP A 134 -12.65 0.72 -0.81
C TRP A 134 -11.16 0.45 -0.91
N SER A 135 -10.74 -0.53 -1.72
CA SER A 135 -9.32 -0.80 -1.98
C SER A 135 -8.61 0.45 -2.50
N VAL A 136 -9.17 1.11 -3.52
CA VAL A 136 -8.59 2.35 -4.06
C VAL A 136 -8.51 3.46 -3.01
N ARG A 137 -9.56 3.65 -2.20
CA ARG A 137 -9.55 4.66 -1.13
C ARG A 137 -8.46 4.41 -0.09
N LEU A 138 -8.26 3.15 0.29
CA LEU A 138 -7.22 2.77 1.24
C LEU A 138 -5.83 3.03 0.66
N GLU A 139 -5.59 2.68 -0.62
CA GLU A 139 -4.32 2.97 -1.30
C GLU A 139 -4.02 4.48 -1.39
N VAL A 140 -5.02 5.28 -1.74
CA VAL A 140 -4.89 6.76 -1.75
C VAL A 140 -4.58 7.30 -0.36
N ALA A 141 -5.23 6.77 0.68
CA ALA A 141 -4.95 7.16 2.06
C ALA A 141 -3.53 6.78 2.48
N VAL A 142 -3.08 5.55 2.16
CA VAL A 142 -1.70 5.10 2.44
C VAL A 142 -0.70 5.99 1.70
N LEU A 143 -0.94 6.33 0.43
CA LEU A 143 -0.08 7.23 -0.33
C LEU A 143 0.00 8.62 0.31
N ALA A 144 -1.13 9.21 0.69
CA ALA A 144 -1.17 10.53 1.34
C ALA A 144 -0.42 10.55 2.68
N LEU A 145 -0.65 9.53 3.53
CA LEU A 145 0.08 9.35 4.79
C LEU A 145 1.58 9.11 4.55
N GLY A 146 1.92 8.37 3.50
CA GLY A 146 3.29 8.12 3.10
C GLY A 146 4.02 9.42 2.70
N LEU A 147 3.40 10.26 1.88
CA LEU A 147 3.96 11.56 1.50
C LEU A 147 4.13 12.48 2.72
N ALA A 148 3.16 12.48 3.64
CA ALA A 148 3.30 13.20 4.92
C ALA A 148 4.47 12.65 5.75
N THR A 149 4.67 11.32 5.77
CA THR A 149 5.79 10.68 6.47
C THR A 149 7.14 11.08 5.84
N VAL A 150 7.23 11.12 4.51
CA VAL A 150 8.44 11.62 3.79
C VAL A 150 8.74 13.05 4.21
N PHE A 151 7.73 13.91 4.21
CA PHE A 151 7.90 15.33 4.60
C PHE A 151 8.38 15.44 6.05
N CYS A 152 7.73 14.73 7.00
CA CYS A 152 8.16 14.74 8.40
C CYS A 152 9.58 14.18 8.60
N THR A 153 9.94 13.15 7.83
CA THR A 153 11.28 12.55 7.89
C THR A 153 12.32 13.50 7.32
N ALA A 154 12.06 14.13 6.18
CA ALA A 154 12.97 15.10 5.56
C ALA A 154 13.28 16.30 6.49
N ARG A 155 12.29 16.77 7.26
CA ARG A 155 12.48 17.85 8.24
C ARG A 155 13.27 17.44 9.47
N SER A 156 13.36 16.15 9.77
CA SER A 156 14.08 15.61 10.95
C SER A 156 15.51 15.17 10.63
N LEU A 157 15.89 15.15 9.36
CA LEU A 157 17.26 14.85 8.94
C LEU A 157 18.06 16.18 8.95
N PRO A 158 19.24 16.21 9.62
CA PRO A 158 20.11 17.39 9.64
C PRO A 158 20.75 17.62 8.28
#